data_055126ee6ca2612be347638fb5a926dd
#
_entry.id   055126ee6ca2612be347638fb5a926dd
#
_cell.length_a   1.000
_cell.length_b   1.000
_cell.length_c   1.000
_cell.angle_alpha   90.00
_cell.angle_beta   90.00
_cell.angle_gamma   90.00
#
_symmetry.space_group_name_H-M   'P 1'
#
loop_
_entity.id
_entity.type
_entity.pdbx_description
1 polymer ?
#
loop_
_entity_poly.entity_id
_entity_poly.type
_entity_poly.pdbx_seq_one_letter_code
_entity_poly.pdbx_strand_id
1 'polypeptide(L)'
;PFLEIARECGISGAAIHQRIRKLDDSGVILGSRLIVDPKMMGFDVCAHISITLKDPQLLKQTVEQLKEIPEIVEAHFITGSGNILVKLYCVDNEHLMRTIFDGILRIQGVSSTETQISLQEAFQRQVNIDFIEE
;
A
#
# COMPACT_ATOMS: atom_id res chain seq x y z
N PRO A 1 8.63 -14.69 -18.22
CA PRO A 1 9.11 -14.27 -16.90
C PRO A 1 10.62 -14.38 -16.77
N PHE A 2 11.12 -15.31 -15.92
CA PHE A 2 12.56 -15.31 -15.60
C PHE A 2 13.43 -15.67 -16.82
N LEU A 3 12.94 -16.53 -17.71
CA LEU A 3 13.68 -16.88 -18.93
C LEU A 3 13.83 -15.68 -19.87
N GLU A 4 12.81 -14.84 -19.95
CA GLU A 4 12.88 -13.64 -20.77
C GLU A 4 13.87 -12.64 -20.17
N ILE A 5 13.86 -12.48 -18.87
CA ILE A 5 14.81 -11.60 -18.17
C ILE A 5 16.24 -12.12 -18.38
N ALA A 6 16.44 -13.43 -18.25
CA ALA A 6 17.76 -14.03 -18.47
C ALA A 6 18.26 -13.77 -19.89
N ARG A 7 17.36 -13.88 -20.87
CA ARG A 7 17.68 -13.68 -22.28
C ARG A 7 18.09 -12.22 -22.53
N GLU A 8 17.37 -11.26 -21.97
CA GLU A 8 17.69 -9.84 -22.10
C GLU A 8 19.01 -9.48 -21.40
N CYS A 9 19.33 -10.15 -20.30
CA CYS A 9 20.58 -9.93 -19.57
C CYS A 9 21.76 -10.72 -20.15
N GLY A 10 21.53 -11.63 -21.11
CA GLY A 10 22.57 -12.44 -21.71
C GLY A 10 23.13 -13.49 -20.77
N ILE A 11 22.33 -14.02 -19.86
CA ILE A 11 22.74 -15.05 -18.91
C ILE A 11 21.82 -16.28 -19.01
N SER A 12 22.25 -17.39 -18.42
CA SER A 12 21.46 -18.61 -18.44
C SER A 12 20.27 -18.52 -17.48
N GLY A 13 19.28 -19.40 -17.68
CA GLY A 13 18.16 -19.52 -16.76
C GLY A 13 18.59 -19.88 -15.33
N ALA A 14 19.61 -20.74 -15.19
CA ALA A 14 20.16 -21.08 -13.89
C ALA A 14 20.78 -19.85 -13.21
N ALA A 15 21.50 -19.02 -13.97
CA ALA A 15 22.13 -17.81 -13.44
C ALA A 15 21.10 -16.80 -12.98
N ILE A 16 20.00 -16.61 -13.71
CA ILE A 16 18.96 -15.68 -13.30
C ILE A 16 18.26 -16.15 -12.03
N HIS A 17 18.00 -17.44 -11.88
CA HIS A 17 17.42 -18.00 -10.66
C HIS A 17 18.31 -17.79 -9.46
N GLN A 18 19.64 -17.94 -9.60
CA GLN A 18 20.57 -17.67 -8.53
C GLN A 18 20.56 -16.20 -8.11
N ARG A 19 20.53 -15.30 -9.09
CA ARG A 19 20.48 -13.85 -8.81
C ARG A 19 19.20 -13.45 -8.12
N ILE A 20 18.07 -13.96 -8.57
CA ILE A 20 16.77 -13.71 -7.94
C ILE A 20 16.79 -14.22 -6.50
N ARG A 21 17.32 -15.41 -6.26
CA ARG A 21 17.42 -15.96 -4.92
C ARG A 21 18.28 -15.10 -3.99
N LYS A 22 19.41 -14.59 -4.50
CA LYS A 22 20.25 -13.68 -3.71
C LYS A 22 19.52 -12.39 -3.32
N LEU A 23 18.75 -11.82 -4.26
CA LEU A 23 17.96 -10.62 -3.99
C LEU A 23 16.85 -10.90 -2.98
N ASP A 24 16.21 -12.07 -3.09
CA ASP A 24 15.19 -12.50 -2.16
C ASP A 24 15.78 -12.69 -0.74
N ASP A 25 16.90 -13.41 -0.66
CA ASP A 25 17.57 -13.68 0.62
C ASP A 25 18.09 -12.40 1.28
N SER A 26 18.48 -11.40 0.51
CA SER A 26 18.95 -10.11 1.04
C SER A 26 17.82 -9.17 1.47
N GLY A 27 16.58 -9.53 1.20
CA GLY A 27 15.42 -8.70 1.51
C GLY A 27 15.11 -7.62 0.49
N VAL A 28 15.84 -7.57 -0.63
CA VAL A 28 15.56 -6.61 -1.72
C VAL A 28 14.25 -6.94 -2.40
N ILE A 29 14.00 -8.23 -2.64
CA ILE A 29 12.73 -8.70 -3.21
C ILE A 29 11.84 -9.16 -2.07
N LEU A 30 10.72 -8.46 -1.88
CA LEU A 30 9.76 -8.79 -0.82
C LEU A 30 8.79 -9.89 -1.22
N GLY A 31 8.65 -10.13 -2.52
CA GLY A 31 7.74 -11.14 -3.03
C GLY A 31 7.34 -10.84 -4.46
N SER A 32 6.38 -11.60 -4.97
CA SER A 32 5.79 -11.37 -6.29
C SER A 32 4.28 -11.47 -6.17
N ARG A 33 3.59 -10.70 -7.00
CA ARG A 33 2.12 -10.68 -7.03
C ARG A 33 1.65 -10.25 -8.41
N LEU A 34 0.42 -10.63 -8.72
CA LEU A 34 -0.25 -10.09 -9.89
C LEU A 34 -0.64 -8.64 -9.62
N ILE A 35 -0.42 -7.79 -10.61
CA ILE A 35 -0.88 -6.41 -10.56
C ILE A 35 -2.26 -6.39 -11.19
N VAL A 36 -3.26 -5.94 -10.42
CA VAL A 36 -4.64 -5.86 -10.89
C VAL A 36 -5.08 -4.41 -10.90
N ASP A 37 -6.03 -4.10 -11.78
CA ASP A 37 -6.66 -2.78 -11.82
C ASP A 37 -7.89 -2.81 -10.90
N PRO A 38 -7.88 -2.06 -9.79
CA PRO A 38 -9.01 -2.08 -8.86
C PRO A 38 -10.33 -1.66 -9.51
N LYS A 39 -10.30 -0.72 -10.44
CA LYS A 39 -11.52 -0.28 -11.15
C LYS A 39 -12.16 -1.41 -11.93
N MET A 40 -11.34 -2.22 -12.60
CA MET A 40 -11.84 -3.36 -13.37
C MET A 40 -12.43 -4.44 -12.48
N MET A 41 -12.09 -4.42 -11.21
CA MET A 41 -12.64 -5.34 -10.20
C MET A 41 -13.87 -4.76 -9.50
N GLY A 42 -14.31 -3.56 -9.85
CA GLY A 42 -15.48 -2.93 -9.28
C GLY A 42 -15.20 -1.92 -8.17
N PHE A 43 -13.95 -1.60 -7.89
CA PHE A 43 -13.59 -0.62 -6.87
C PHE A 43 -13.43 0.75 -7.53
N ASP A 44 -14.52 1.52 -7.55
CA ASP A 44 -14.54 2.80 -8.25
C ASP A 44 -14.03 3.97 -7.41
N VAL A 45 -13.85 3.77 -6.11
CA VAL A 45 -13.41 4.83 -5.20
C VAL A 45 -12.07 4.47 -4.59
N CYS A 46 -11.10 5.37 -4.76
CA CYS A 46 -9.82 5.32 -4.09
C CYS A 46 -9.71 6.54 -3.18
N ALA A 47 -9.36 6.34 -1.93
CA ALA A 47 -9.23 7.44 -0.98
C ALA A 47 -7.93 7.34 -0.20
N HIS A 48 -7.41 8.51 0.18
CA HIS A 48 -6.33 8.63 1.15
C HIS A 48 -6.90 9.31 2.38
N ILE A 49 -6.73 8.68 3.54
CA ILE A 49 -7.29 9.20 4.78
C ILE A 49 -6.16 9.45 5.77
N SER A 50 -6.07 10.69 6.23
CA SER A 50 -5.17 11.08 7.30
C SER A 50 -5.90 10.88 8.63
N ILE A 51 -5.31 10.11 9.52
CA ILE A 51 -5.91 9.74 10.80
C ILE A 51 -5.12 10.41 11.91
N THR A 52 -5.81 11.15 12.77
CA THR A 52 -5.24 11.77 13.96
C THR A 52 -5.63 10.95 15.18
N LEU A 53 -4.65 10.63 16.01
CA LEU A 53 -4.86 9.85 17.22
C LEU A 53 -5.10 10.75 18.42
N LYS A 54 -5.86 10.24 19.38
CA LYS A 54 -6.06 10.93 20.67
C LYS A 54 -4.76 11.02 21.46
N ASP A 55 -3.91 10.00 21.32
CA ASP A 55 -2.62 9.91 21.99
C ASP A 55 -1.64 9.22 21.05
N PRO A 56 -0.49 9.83 20.73
CA PRO A 56 0.51 9.20 19.87
C PRO A 56 1.00 7.83 20.36
N GLN A 57 0.88 7.54 21.66
CA GLN A 57 1.25 6.24 22.19
C GLN A 57 0.35 5.10 21.71
N LEU A 58 -0.83 5.43 21.18
CA LEU A 58 -1.78 4.46 20.66
C LEU A 58 -1.47 4.03 19.22
N LEU A 59 -0.37 4.49 18.66
CA LEU A 59 -0.02 4.30 17.24
C LEU A 59 0.00 2.82 16.83
N LYS A 60 0.76 1.99 17.54
CA LYS A 60 0.90 0.56 17.21
C LYS A 60 -0.43 -0.18 17.36
N GLN A 61 -1.13 0.10 18.43
CA GLN A 61 -2.42 -0.52 18.72
C GLN A 61 -3.45 -0.17 17.63
N THR A 62 -3.47 1.08 17.21
CA THR A 62 -4.39 1.56 16.18
C THR A 62 -4.10 0.88 14.84
N VAL A 63 -2.82 0.75 14.47
CA VAL A 63 -2.46 0.08 13.21
C VAL A 63 -2.92 -1.38 13.19
N GLU A 64 -2.81 -2.08 14.32
CA GLU A 64 -3.30 -3.47 14.37
C GLU A 64 -4.81 -3.55 14.13
N GLN A 65 -5.55 -2.56 14.62
CA GLN A 65 -6.99 -2.51 14.36
C GLN A 65 -7.31 -2.10 12.92
N LEU A 66 -6.49 -1.21 12.33
CA LEU A 66 -6.66 -0.84 10.92
C LEU A 66 -6.42 -2.02 9.98
N LYS A 67 -5.53 -2.94 10.33
CA LYS A 67 -5.27 -4.15 9.54
C LYS A 67 -6.50 -5.03 9.39
N GLU A 68 -7.43 -4.94 10.33
CA GLU A 68 -8.69 -5.73 10.29
C GLU A 68 -9.69 -5.16 9.29
N ILE A 69 -9.42 -3.99 8.72
CA ILE A 69 -10.28 -3.35 7.72
C ILE A 69 -9.72 -3.70 6.34
N PRO A 70 -10.35 -4.65 5.61
CA PRO A 70 -9.75 -5.14 4.36
C PRO A 70 -9.72 -4.12 3.23
N GLU A 71 -10.54 -3.09 3.29
CA GLU A 71 -10.53 -2.00 2.32
C GLU A 71 -9.21 -1.22 2.34
N ILE A 72 -8.52 -1.22 3.48
CA ILE A 72 -7.25 -0.50 3.63
C ILE A 72 -6.12 -1.35 3.03
N VAL A 73 -5.41 -0.79 2.05
CA VAL A 73 -4.34 -1.49 1.34
C VAL A 73 -2.94 -1.01 1.71
N GLU A 74 -2.83 0.19 2.29
CA GLU A 74 -1.56 0.75 2.76
C GLU A 74 -1.79 1.57 4.01
N ALA A 75 -0.81 1.58 4.89
CA ALA A 75 -0.80 2.46 6.05
C ALA A 75 0.64 2.93 6.29
N HIS A 76 0.79 4.22 6.53
CA HIS A 76 2.08 4.85 6.78
C HIS A 76 2.01 5.71 8.04
N PHE A 77 3.05 5.68 8.83
CA PHE A 77 3.24 6.68 9.87
C PHE A 77 3.78 7.94 9.20
N ILE A 78 3.16 9.07 9.46
CA ILE A 78 3.48 10.32 8.78
C ILE A 78 3.80 11.44 9.77
N THR A 79 4.53 12.43 9.25
CA THR A 79 4.68 13.73 9.91
C THR A 79 3.61 14.68 9.39
N GLY A 80 3.40 15.80 10.04
CA GLY A 80 2.45 16.82 9.62
C GLY A 80 1.15 16.75 10.41
N SER A 81 0.02 16.98 9.74
CA SER A 81 -1.27 17.20 10.40
C SER A 81 -1.99 15.94 10.86
N GLY A 82 -1.44 14.76 10.62
CA GLY A 82 -1.99 13.50 11.08
C GLY A 82 -0.90 12.61 11.61
N ASN A 83 -1.29 11.45 12.13
CA ASN A 83 -0.34 10.46 12.64
C ASN A 83 -0.17 9.29 11.68
N ILE A 84 -1.26 8.91 11.00
CA ILE A 84 -1.28 7.77 10.09
C ILE A 84 -1.96 8.19 8.81
N LEU A 85 -1.37 7.80 7.67
CA LEU A 85 -2.01 7.96 6.37
C LEU A 85 -2.33 6.58 5.83
N VAL A 86 -3.59 6.35 5.49
CA VAL A 86 -4.02 5.09 4.88
C VAL A 86 -4.52 5.33 3.46
N LYS A 87 -4.32 4.33 2.61
CA LYS A 87 -4.92 4.27 1.28
C LYS A 87 -5.93 3.14 1.26
N LEU A 88 -7.09 3.39 0.69
CA LEU A 88 -8.14 2.37 0.65
C LEU A 88 -8.92 2.41 -0.65
N TYR A 89 -9.55 1.29 -0.96
CA TYR A 89 -10.41 1.14 -2.12
C TYR A 89 -11.79 0.71 -1.68
N CYS A 90 -12.81 1.35 -2.23
CA CYS A 90 -14.21 1.04 -1.97
C CYS A 90 -14.97 0.94 -3.28
N VAL A 91 -16.09 0.23 -3.24
CA VAL A 91 -16.93 0.01 -4.42
C VAL A 91 -17.60 1.33 -4.85
N ASP A 92 -18.08 2.09 -3.88
CA ASP A 92 -18.78 3.36 -4.11
C ASP A 92 -18.64 4.27 -2.89
N ASN A 93 -19.26 5.44 -2.95
CA ASN A 93 -19.19 6.40 -1.85
C ASN A 93 -19.92 5.90 -0.60
N GLU A 94 -20.97 5.14 -0.74
CA GLU A 94 -21.69 4.57 0.40
C GLU A 94 -20.80 3.58 1.14
N HIS A 95 -20.09 2.73 0.40
CA HIS A 95 -19.11 1.81 0.98
C HIS A 95 -18.00 2.58 1.71
N LEU A 96 -17.50 3.67 1.11
CA LEU A 96 -16.50 4.52 1.73
C LEU A 96 -17.02 5.11 3.06
N MET A 97 -18.24 5.61 3.04
CA MET A 97 -18.87 6.18 4.24
C MET A 97 -18.93 5.14 5.37
N ARG A 98 -19.37 3.93 5.06
CA ARG A 98 -19.42 2.84 6.06
C ARG A 98 -18.03 2.51 6.58
N THR A 99 -17.05 2.44 5.70
CA THR A 99 -15.67 2.13 6.09
C THR A 99 -15.12 3.18 7.05
N ILE A 100 -15.40 4.44 6.80
CA ILE A 100 -14.97 5.53 7.68
C ILE A 100 -15.74 5.51 9.01
N PHE A 101 -17.07 5.56 8.95
CA PHE A 101 -17.88 5.76 10.16
C PHE A 101 -18.03 4.50 11.00
N ASP A 102 -18.18 3.35 10.36
CA ASP A 102 -18.37 2.10 11.08
C ASP A 102 -17.08 1.31 11.28
N GLY A 103 -16.01 1.70 10.59
CA GLY A 103 -14.70 1.07 10.70
C GLY A 103 -13.71 1.96 11.42
N ILE A 104 -13.14 2.93 10.70
CA ILE A 104 -12.01 3.72 11.19
C ILE A 104 -12.38 4.55 12.42
N LEU A 105 -13.50 5.26 12.38
CA LEU A 105 -13.90 6.13 13.48
C LEU A 105 -14.38 5.38 14.71
N ARG A 106 -14.63 4.08 14.60
CA ARG A 106 -14.94 3.25 15.75
C ARG A 106 -13.72 2.78 16.53
N ILE A 107 -12.55 2.94 15.95
CA ILE A 107 -11.30 2.61 16.65
C ILE A 107 -11.11 3.61 17.78
N GLN A 108 -10.97 3.11 19.00
CA GLN A 108 -10.99 3.95 20.21
C GLN A 108 -9.89 5.01 20.21
N GLY A 109 -8.74 4.72 19.62
CA GLY A 109 -7.61 5.65 19.58
C GLY A 109 -7.73 6.77 18.56
N VAL A 110 -8.71 6.71 17.66
CA VAL A 110 -8.86 7.69 16.59
C VAL A 110 -9.63 8.91 17.09
N SER A 111 -9.03 10.09 16.91
CA SER A 111 -9.62 11.38 17.25
C SER A 111 -10.42 11.95 16.08
N SER A 112 -9.81 11.99 14.92
CA SER A 112 -10.43 12.57 13.73
C SER A 112 -9.79 12.01 12.45
N THR A 113 -10.48 12.20 11.35
CA THR A 113 -9.99 11.77 10.02
C THR A 113 -10.19 12.89 9.02
N GLU A 114 -9.32 12.94 8.04
CA GLU A 114 -9.45 13.81 6.88
C GLU A 114 -9.30 12.97 5.63
N THR A 115 -10.30 12.96 4.77
CA THR A 115 -10.37 12.10 3.59
C THR A 115 -10.12 12.92 2.33
N GLN A 116 -9.22 12.41 1.49
CA GLN A 116 -9.00 12.92 0.14
C GLN A 116 -9.36 11.83 -0.85
N ILE A 117 -10.26 12.14 -1.77
CA ILE A 117 -10.64 11.21 -2.83
C ILE A 117 -9.63 11.36 -3.97
N SER A 118 -9.05 10.25 -4.41
CA SER A 118 -8.24 10.23 -5.61
C SER A 118 -9.18 10.19 -6.82
N LEU A 119 -9.21 11.27 -7.57
CA LEU A 119 -10.08 11.33 -8.76
C LEU A 119 -9.57 10.41 -9.85
N GLN A 120 -8.25 10.28 -9.97
CA GLN A 120 -7.61 9.42 -10.94
C GLN A 120 -6.15 9.21 -10.53
N GLU A 121 -5.70 7.97 -10.55
CA GLU A 121 -4.28 7.70 -10.41
C GLU A 121 -3.57 8.12 -11.69
N ALA A 122 -2.71 9.12 -11.59
CA ALA A 122 -1.99 9.61 -12.76
C ALA A 122 -0.94 8.59 -13.22
N PHE A 123 -0.15 8.08 -12.28
CA PHE A 123 0.76 6.96 -12.53
C PHE A 123 1.23 6.39 -11.20
N GLN A 124 1.72 5.17 -11.26
CA GLN A 124 2.41 4.51 -10.16
C GLN A 124 3.52 3.64 -10.74
N ARG A 125 4.65 3.64 -10.10
CA ARG A 125 5.77 2.79 -10.49
C ARG A 125 6.64 2.51 -9.27
N GLN A 126 7.49 1.52 -9.38
CA GLN A 126 8.47 1.24 -8.35
C GLN A 126 9.60 2.27 -8.39
N VAL A 127 10.38 2.30 -7.32
CA VAL A 127 11.56 3.18 -7.26
C VAL A 127 12.50 2.88 -8.42
N ASN A 128 13.10 3.91 -8.97
CA ASN A 128 14.06 3.77 -10.04
C ASN A 128 15.43 3.42 -9.43
N ILE A 129 15.88 2.20 -9.67
CA ILE A 129 17.14 1.71 -9.12
C ILE A 129 18.36 2.37 -9.76
N ASP A 130 18.21 3.04 -10.90
CA ASP A 130 19.30 3.73 -11.56
C ASP A 130 19.85 4.89 -10.72
N PHE A 131 19.07 5.39 -9.76
CA PHE A 131 19.50 6.44 -8.86
C PHE A 131 20.57 6.01 -7.87
N ILE A 132 20.77 4.72 -7.65
CA ILE A 132 21.70 4.22 -6.64
C ILE A 132 22.92 3.55 -7.25
N GLU A 133 23.27 3.96 -8.45
CA GLU A 133 24.39 3.42 -9.18
C GLU A 133 25.73 3.94 -8.71
N GLU A 134 25.83 4.49 -7.60
CA GLU A 134 27.09 4.98 -7.09
C GLU A 134 27.48 4.33 -5.79
#